data_ffaf351212c0958cf1a351f5498a0855
#
_entry.id   ffaf351212c0958cf1a351f5498a0855
#
_cell.length_a   1.000
_cell.length_b   1.000
_cell.length_c   1.000
_cell.angle_alpha   90.00
_cell.angle_beta   90.00
_cell.angle_gamma   90.00
#
_symmetry.space_group_name_H-M   'P 1'
#
loop_
_entity.id
_entity.type
_entity.pdbx_description
1 polymer ?
#
loop_
_entity_poly.entity_id
_entity_poly.type
_entity_poly.pdbx_seq_one_letter_code
_entity_poly.pdbx_strand_id
1 'polypeptide(L)'
;MKHPKNDTFTVNAEFCYPNITFDKSIINFGAVMNDTIKRVSLNMTNPSLMPIEYTWFLTEDREETARTEPLNEIFDILPLRGIVEPGQVENIEFSYFALFNTKFDVNALCRVIGGPEYTLKLNGEASNVSYNLSFGKKSKLIDIGDAFLGQKTNHDFEIENVSKVTFDYSIRIDFSIKKAKLMTEFITFTPSKGTLSGGEKVKIKLSIAPGFPGTMYQVLIIQIAHFEPEVVSIKGSGIFPSIRLYAVRKVDSELINIFKNAWDSFESERANKSLNLDPWKEIIRDNVLYWRDEASDQILDESEINIKDICNEIHARIEGILIKNYIQSSTERVTSGVIKTTQEGVMSKKTVSMNSISDKETGSKIKSFRGGDYRFFEDLIMGTFSMNLGLIIAGNKSSASFKIENVGKCAINLGAELKNFKNQGLSFSVTKVHKLGNEKNNNSVIITVQYQTKKNQKTGKSSFSVPIVVENGGKYILDIFAV
;
A
#
# COMPACT_ATOMS: atom_id res chain seq x y z
N MET A 1 70.13 60.28 60.51
CA MET A 1 70.28 60.55 59.08
C MET A 1 68.87 60.54 58.50
N LYS A 2 68.41 61.63 57.93
CA LYS A 2 67.15 61.71 57.20
C LYS A 2 67.44 61.24 55.77
N HIS A 3 66.77 60.14 55.30
CA HIS A 3 66.85 59.68 53.93
C HIS A 3 66.21 60.74 53.01
N PRO A 4 66.90 61.28 52.01
CA PRO A 4 66.43 62.45 51.28
C PRO A 4 65.47 62.18 50.16
N LYS A 5 65.07 60.95 49.96
CA LYS A 5 64.08 60.56 48.93
C LYS A 5 63.05 59.61 49.48
N ASN A 6 61.81 60.00 49.32
CA ASN A 6 60.70 59.03 49.48
C ASN A 6 60.57 58.27 48.18
N ASP A 7 60.83 56.97 48.20
CA ASP A 7 60.57 56.10 47.09
C ASP A 7 59.12 55.72 47.20
N THR A 8 58.33 56.00 46.17
CA THR A 8 56.97 55.64 46.05
C THR A 8 56.83 54.49 45.00
N PHE A 9 56.22 53.43 45.36
CA PHE A 9 55.86 52.38 44.43
C PHE A 9 54.35 52.22 44.46
N THR A 10 53.77 51.95 43.25
CA THR A 10 52.36 51.74 43.10
C THR A 10 52.11 50.22 43.13
N VAL A 11 51.27 49.80 44.02
CA VAL A 11 50.77 48.38 44.03
C VAL A 11 49.46 48.37 43.40
N ASN A 12 49.33 47.64 42.30
CA ASN A 12 48.06 47.31 41.65
C ASN A 12 47.65 45.90 42.09
N ALA A 13 46.44 45.74 42.61
CA ALA A 13 45.88 44.45 42.96
C ALA A 13 44.49 44.27 42.26
N GLU A 14 44.32 43.17 41.61
CA GLU A 14 43.06 42.81 41.01
C GLU A 14 42.44 41.66 41.84
N PHE A 15 41.22 41.87 42.26
CA PHE A 15 40.49 40.87 43.02
C PHE A 15 39.55 40.10 42.08
N CYS A 16 39.80 38.82 41.86
CA CYS A 16 38.95 37.95 41.11
C CYS A 16 38.12 37.09 42.04
N TYR A 17 36.83 36.92 41.71
CA TYR A 17 35.92 36.05 42.43
C TYR A 17 35.50 34.94 41.48
N PRO A 18 35.66 33.65 41.86
CA PRO A 18 35.24 32.53 41.00
C PRO A 18 33.72 32.51 40.83
N ASN A 19 33.27 32.56 39.60
CA ASN A 19 31.87 32.62 39.23
C ASN A 19 31.61 31.81 37.97
N ILE A 20 30.47 31.12 37.90
CA ILE A 20 30.02 30.38 36.74
C ILE A 20 28.63 30.82 36.31
N THR A 21 28.34 30.68 35.04
CA THR A 21 27.02 30.92 34.48
C THR A 21 26.54 29.68 33.71
N PHE A 22 25.26 29.47 33.72
CA PHE A 22 24.60 28.36 33.01
C PHE A 22 23.66 28.88 31.94
N ASP A 23 23.55 28.16 30.84
CA ASP A 23 22.59 28.46 29.76
C ASP A 23 21.14 28.10 30.15
N LYS A 24 20.94 27.27 31.20
CA LYS A 24 19.65 26.83 31.71
C LYS A 24 19.60 26.88 33.22
N SER A 25 18.45 27.21 33.78
CA SER A 25 18.20 27.19 35.22
C SER A 25 17.48 25.91 35.69
N ILE A 26 16.95 25.15 34.78
CA ILE A 26 16.20 23.90 35.05
C ILE A 26 16.57 22.86 34.00
N ILE A 27 16.86 21.65 34.44
CA ILE A 27 17.04 20.48 33.58
C ILE A 27 15.74 19.71 33.57
N ASN A 28 14.99 19.82 32.47
CA ASN A 28 13.70 19.15 32.31
C ASN A 28 13.83 17.95 31.39
N PHE A 29 13.67 16.75 31.93
CA PHE A 29 13.64 15.51 31.16
C PHE A 29 12.27 15.25 30.52
N GLY A 30 11.18 15.87 31.02
CA GLY A 30 9.82 15.62 30.56
C GLY A 30 9.33 14.23 30.93
N ALA A 31 8.40 13.68 30.13
CA ALA A 31 7.98 12.30 30.24
C ALA A 31 8.96 11.40 29.49
N VAL A 32 9.52 10.42 30.17
CA VAL A 32 10.50 9.47 29.67
C VAL A 32 9.93 8.06 29.77
N MET A 33 10.11 7.26 28.74
CA MET A 33 9.67 5.87 28.74
C MET A 33 10.41 5.05 29.78
N ASN A 34 9.70 4.25 30.56
CA ASN A 34 10.30 3.32 31.52
C ASN A 34 11.39 2.47 30.86
N ASP A 35 12.42 2.15 31.63
CA ASP A 35 13.57 1.34 31.22
C ASP A 35 14.39 1.95 30.06
N THR A 36 14.33 3.28 29.90
CA THR A 36 15.15 4.02 28.93
C THR A 36 15.96 5.13 29.59
N ILE A 37 16.94 5.66 28.85
CA ILE A 37 17.80 6.73 29.32
C ILE A 37 17.51 7.98 28.51
N LYS A 38 17.32 9.10 29.18
CA LYS A 38 17.28 10.43 28.56
C LYS A 38 18.43 11.29 29.02
N ARG A 39 19.08 11.97 28.07
CA ARG A 39 20.21 12.86 28.32
C ARG A 39 19.85 14.29 27.96
N VAL A 40 20.28 15.22 28.80
CA VAL A 40 20.12 16.67 28.60
C VAL A 40 21.45 17.35 28.89
N SER A 41 21.92 18.13 27.92
CA SER A 41 23.17 18.89 28.04
C SER A 41 22.93 20.28 28.62
N LEU A 42 23.87 20.72 29.45
CA LEU A 42 23.95 22.04 30.04
C LEU A 42 25.32 22.66 29.69
N ASN A 43 25.32 23.88 29.20
CA ASN A 43 26.58 24.61 28.99
C ASN A 43 26.89 25.47 30.23
N MET A 44 28.06 25.22 30.79
CA MET A 44 28.63 25.94 31.92
C MET A 44 29.80 26.80 31.45
N THR A 45 29.70 28.09 31.68
CA THR A 45 30.74 29.08 31.25
C THR A 45 31.42 29.69 32.44
N ASN A 46 32.74 29.81 32.38
CA ASN A 46 33.54 30.58 33.33
C ASN A 46 33.74 32.02 32.84
N PRO A 47 32.98 33.01 33.33
CA PRO A 47 33.18 34.41 32.98
C PRO A 47 34.30 35.09 33.79
N SER A 48 34.90 34.41 34.77
CA SER A 48 35.94 34.97 35.63
C SER A 48 37.31 34.95 34.95
N LEU A 49 38.27 35.67 35.52
CA LEU A 49 39.64 35.77 35.02
C LEU A 49 40.58 34.69 35.58
N MET A 50 40.04 33.73 36.32
CA MET A 50 40.81 32.66 36.96
C MET A 50 40.22 31.30 36.65
N PRO A 51 41.04 30.23 36.62
CA PRO A 51 40.52 28.85 36.51
C PRO A 51 39.62 28.55 37.69
N ILE A 52 38.51 27.80 37.41
CA ILE A 52 37.51 27.42 38.38
C ILE A 52 37.48 25.92 38.50
N GLU A 53 37.64 25.42 39.72
CA GLU A 53 37.41 24.01 40.03
C GLU A 53 35.99 23.84 40.59
N TYR A 54 35.26 22.85 40.03
CA TYR A 54 33.87 22.58 40.41
C TYR A 54 33.65 21.11 40.72
N THR A 55 32.56 20.82 41.47
CA THR A 55 32.08 19.47 41.74
C THR A 55 30.56 19.47 41.83
N TRP A 56 29.93 18.50 41.20
CA TRP A 56 28.48 18.30 41.25
C TRP A 56 28.07 17.29 42.32
N PHE A 57 26.91 17.54 42.95
CA PHE A 57 26.28 16.68 43.92
C PHE A 57 24.79 16.63 43.64
N LEU A 58 24.15 15.47 43.87
CA LEU A 58 22.69 15.34 43.86
C LEU A 58 22.20 15.46 45.29
N THR A 59 21.17 16.28 45.52
CA THR A 59 20.57 16.49 46.83
C THR A 59 19.05 16.27 46.76
N GLU A 60 18.49 15.65 47.78
CA GLU A 60 17.05 15.49 47.92
C GLU A 60 16.49 16.66 48.75
N ASP A 61 15.35 17.22 48.28
CA ASP A 61 14.50 18.04 49.15
C ASP A 61 13.77 17.10 50.11
N ARG A 62 14.08 17.20 51.41
CA ARG A 62 13.91 16.17 52.46
C ARG A 62 12.50 15.83 52.85
N GLU A 63 11.41 16.27 52.21
CA GLU A 63 10.12 16.19 52.91
C GLU A 63 9.01 15.28 52.35
N GLU A 64 9.10 14.69 51.13
CA GLU A 64 7.85 14.06 50.64
C GLU A 64 7.87 12.67 50.03
N THR A 65 9.00 12.03 49.77
CA THR A 65 8.92 10.66 49.21
C THR A 65 9.98 9.72 49.77
N ALA A 66 9.57 8.68 50.50
CA ALA A 66 10.39 7.52 50.79
C ALA A 66 10.72 6.82 49.48
N ARG A 67 11.83 7.22 48.82
CA ARG A 67 12.35 6.54 47.65
C ARG A 67 13.10 5.30 48.10
N THR A 68 12.87 4.21 47.36
CA THR A 68 13.55 2.94 47.60
C THR A 68 14.92 2.90 46.94
N GLU A 69 15.12 3.73 45.87
CA GLU A 69 16.33 3.71 45.04
C GLU A 69 17.22 4.95 45.32
N PRO A 70 18.54 4.79 45.45
CA PRO A 70 19.46 5.91 45.63
C PRO A 70 19.56 6.75 44.36
N LEU A 71 19.73 8.09 44.51
CA LEU A 71 19.74 9.05 43.40
C LEU A 71 20.81 8.75 42.35
N ASN A 72 21.96 8.23 42.74
CA ASN A 72 23.07 7.87 41.85
C ASN A 72 22.76 6.63 40.95
N GLU A 73 21.70 5.88 41.21
CA GLU A 73 21.20 4.84 40.32
C GLU A 73 20.18 5.36 39.31
N ILE A 74 19.59 6.54 39.62
CA ILE A 74 18.56 7.18 38.78
C ILE A 74 19.16 8.27 37.88
N PHE A 75 20.19 8.98 38.40
CA PHE A 75 20.81 10.09 37.66
C PHE A 75 22.32 9.91 37.59
N ASP A 76 22.89 10.37 36.46
CA ASP A 76 24.34 10.53 36.28
C ASP A 76 24.65 11.92 35.74
N ILE A 77 25.80 12.47 36.17
CA ILE A 77 26.29 13.80 35.75
C ILE A 77 27.74 13.65 35.26
N LEU A 78 27.94 13.99 34.00
CA LEU A 78 29.26 13.87 33.36
C LEU A 78 29.68 15.18 32.67
N PRO A 79 30.89 15.69 32.99
CA PRO A 79 31.78 15.27 34.06
C PRO A 79 31.29 15.69 35.46
N LEU A 80 31.52 14.87 36.47
CA LEU A 80 31.10 15.12 37.85
C LEU A 80 31.95 16.22 38.51
N ARG A 81 33.19 16.41 38.07
CA ARG A 81 34.16 17.41 38.56
C ARG A 81 35.12 17.80 37.44
N GLY A 82 35.62 19.01 37.47
CA GLY A 82 36.55 19.48 36.46
C GLY A 82 37.13 20.85 36.81
N ILE A 83 37.93 21.37 35.89
CA ILE A 83 38.51 22.74 35.94
C ILE A 83 38.11 23.44 34.64
N VAL A 84 37.54 24.63 34.76
CA VAL A 84 37.11 25.45 33.60
C VAL A 84 37.98 26.66 33.52
N GLU A 85 38.77 26.80 32.46
CA GLU A 85 39.66 27.92 32.22
C GLU A 85 38.86 29.23 31.96
N PRO A 86 39.48 30.41 32.19
CA PRO A 86 38.85 31.70 31.92
C PRO A 86 38.26 31.79 30.51
N GLY A 87 36.97 32.16 30.42
CA GLY A 87 36.21 32.25 29.15
C GLY A 87 35.86 30.93 28.49
N GLN A 88 36.23 29.80 29.07
CA GLN A 88 35.91 28.47 28.54
C GLN A 88 34.43 28.09 28.83
N VAL A 89 33.86 27.34 27.92
CA VAL A 89 32.53 26.69 28.07
C VAL A 89 32.72 25.19 28.18
N GLU A 90 32.20 24.60 29.25
CA GLU A 90 32.18 23.16 29.45
C GLU A 90 30.77 22.65 29.33
N ASN A 91 30.59 21.50 28.59
CA ASN A 91 29.32 20.86 28.40
C ASN A 91 29.14 19.75 29.45
N ILE A 92 28.12 19.89 30.27
CA ILE A 92 27.75 18.95 31.34
C ILE A 92 26.55 18.15 30.86
N GLU A 93 26.67 16.83 30.76
CA GLU A 93 25.58 15.91 30.40
C GLU A 93 24.90 15.37 31.66
N PHE A 94 23.61 15.60 31.77
CA PHE A 94 22.75 15.02 32.79
C PHE A 94 22.00 13.84 32.17
N SER A 95 22.16 12.63 32.73
CA SER A 95 21.49 11.41 32.31
C SER A 95 20.43 11.04 33.34
N TYR A 96 19.24 10.68 32.87
CA TYR A 96 18.14 10.16 33.68
C TYR A 96 17.81 8.74 33.24
N PHE A 97 17.86 7.80 34.16
CA PHE A 97 17.46 6.41 34.01
C PHE A 97 16.00 6.29 34.49
N ALA A 98 15.08 6.15 33.58
CA ALA A 98 13.65 6.13 33.86
C ALA A 98 13.22 4.77 34.46
N LEU A 99 13.47 4.59 35.75
CA LEU A 99 13.06 3.41 36.50
C LEU A 99 11.69 3.65 37.12
N PHE A 100 10.71 2.77 36.85
CA PHE A 100 9.35 2.79 37.39
C PHE A 100 8.52 4.04 37.03
N ASN A 101 7.22 3.98 37.22
CA ASN A 101 6.26 5.09 37.01
C ASN A 101 6.39 6.15 38.10
N THR A 102 7.53 6.83 38.17
CA THR A 102 7.84 7.83 39.21
C THR A 102 7.98 9.21 38.61
N LYS A 103 7.42 10.20 39.31
CA LYS A 103 7.68 11.61 39.09
C LYS A 103 8.75 12.07 40.08
N PHE A 104 9.66 12.90 39.66
CA PHE A 104 10.72 13.41 40.50
C PHE A 104 10.90 14.92 40.34
N ASP A 105 11.35 15.56 41.42
CA ASP A 105 11.82 16.93 41.55
C ASP A 105 13.05 16.86 42.46
N VAL A 106 14.25 16.99 41.92
CA VAL A 106 15.55 16.80 42.61
C VAL A 106 16.44 17.96 42.29
N ASN A 107 17.33 18.31 43.22
CA ASN A 107 18.30 19.36 43.03
C ASN A 107 19.70 18.80 42.70
N ALA A 108 20.33 19.35 41.66
CA ALA A 108 21.77 19.21 41.41
C ALA A 108 22.51 20.45 41.93
N LEU A 109 23.43 20.23 42.83
CA LEU A 109 24.23 21.26 43.45
C LEU A 109 25.62 21.31 42.80
N CYS A 110 26.00 22.43 42.21
CA CYS A 110 27.34 22.70 41.72
C CYS A 110 28.09 23.51 42.74
N ARG A 111 29.12 22.95 43.37
CA ARG A 111 30.00 23.64 44.31
C ARG A 111 31.24 24.09 43.58
N VAL A 112 31.52 25.40 43.69
CA VAL A 112 32.75 26.02 43.17
C VAL A 112 33.71 26.22 44.33
N ILE A 113 34.96 25.76 44.17
CA ILE A 113 35.97 25.92 45.21
C ILE A 113 36.35 27.41 45.35
N GLY A 114 36.17 27.94 46.57
CA GLY A 114 36.35 29.35 46.86
C GLY A 114 35.29 30.29 46.33
N GLY A 115 34.20 29.77 45.75
CA GLY A 115 33.10 30.51 45.16
C GLY A 115 31.74 30.12 45.72
N PRO A 116 30.65 30.52 45.05
CA PRO A 116 29.28 30.18 45.46
C PRO A 116 28.89 28.75 45.12
N GLU A 117 27.82 28.30 45.72
CA GLU A 117 27.11 27.07 45.33
C GLU A 117 25.92 27.44 44.46
N TYR A 118 25.72 26.66 43.41
CA TYR A 118 24.64 26.86 42.45
C TYR A 118 23.70 25.63 42.49
N THR A 119 22.41 25.87 42.56
CA THR A 119 21.39 24.81 42.55
C THR A 119 20.63 24.84 41.25
N LEU A 120 20.58 23.68 40.55
CA LEU A 120 19.76 23.46 39.39
C LEU A 120 18.66 22.44 39.71
N LYS A 121 17.44 22.73 39.30
CA LYS A 121 16.33 21.79 39.44
C LYS A 121 16.36 20.76 38.31
N LEU A 122 16.27 19.48 38.69
CA LEU A 122 16.06 18.36 37.78
C LEU A 122 14.60 17.90 37.93
N ASN A 123 13.84 17.90 36.85
CA ASN A 123 12.46 17.39 36.87
C ASN A 123 12.18 16.50 35.67
N GLY A 124 11.26 15.57 35.88
CA GLY A 124 10.84 14.63 34.88
C GLY A 124 9.92 13.57 35.46
N GLU A 125 9.46 12.70 34.58
CA GLU A 125 8.50 11.63 34.91
C GLU A 125 8.82 10.39 34.08
N ALA A 126 9.00 9.24 34.75
CA ALA A 126 9.01 7.95 34.08
C ALA A 126 7.57 7.48 33.85
N SER A 127 7.25 7.03 32.67
CA SER A 127 5.89 6.63 32.30
C SER A 127 5.88 5.46 31.33
N ASN A 128 4.88 4.61 31.45
CA ASN A 128 4.62 3.55 30.48
C ASN A 128 4.07 4.12 29.18
N VAL A 129 4.40 3.47 28.07
CA VAL A 129 3.72 3.70 26.80
C VAL A 129 2.33 3.08 26.85
N SER A 130 1.34 3.79 26.37
CA SER A 130 -0.02 3.29 26.22
C SER A 130 -0.64 3.87 24.95
N TYR A 131 -1.39 3.06 24.23
CA TYR A 131 -2.01 3.46 22.96
C TYR A 131 -3.37 2.82 22.78
N ASN A 132 -4.19 3.43 21.92
CA ASN A 132 -5.45 2.87 21.42
C ASN A 132 -5.42 2.77 19.90
N LEU A 133 -6.01 1.69 19.38
CA LEU A 133 -6.32 1.53 17.97
C LEU A 133 -7.83 1.53 17.78
N SER A 134 -8.33 2.27 16.78
CA SER A 134 -9.76 2.39 16.51
C SER A 134 -10.45 1.11 16.05
N PHE A 135 -9.70 0.07 15.69
CA PHE A 135 -10.27 -1.25 15.35
C PHE A 135 -11.00 -1.95 16.51
N GLY A 136 -10.79 -1.50 17.75
CA GLY A 136 -11.25 -2.21 18.94
C GLY A 136 -10.47 -3.53 19.17
N LYS A 137 -10.40 -3.95 20.42
CA LYS A 137 -9.60 -5.12 20.84
C LYS A 137 -10.09 -6.47 20.25
N LYS A 138 -11.28 -6.53 19.65
CA LYS A 138 -11.95 -7.78 19.24
C LYS A 138 -11.94 -8.09 17.75
N SER A 139 -11.64 -7.14 16.87
CA SER A 139 -11.71 -7.37 15.41
C SER A 139 -10.51 -6.75 14.70
N LYS A 140 -9.42 -7.52 14.66
CA LYS A 140 -8.24 -7.19 13.83
C LYS A 140 -8.41 -7.74 12.39
N LEU A 141 -9.65 -7.70 11.89
CA LEU A 141 -10.02 -8.18 10.55
C LEU A 141 -10.71 -7.07 9.78
N ILE A 142 -10.17 -6.75 8.62
CA ILE A 142 -10.80 -5.90 7.62
C ILE A 142 -11.36 -6.82 6.53
N ASP A 143 -12.68 -6.89 6.41
CA ASP A 143 -13.35 -7.63 5.35
C ASP A 143 -13.86 -6.64 4.31
N ILE A 144 -13.28 -6.66 3.11
CA ILE A 144 -13.71 -5.80 2.01
C ILE A 144 -14.87 -6.39 1.20
N GLY A 145 -15.27 -7.64 1.55
CA GLY A 145 -16.32 -8.37 0.82
C GLY A 145 -15.92 -8.63 -0.64
N ASP A 146 -16.93 -8.62 -1.51
CA ASP A 146 -16.78 -8.73 -2.94
C ASP A 146 -16.62 -7.34 -3.57
N ALA A 147 -15.48 -7.08 -4.21
CA ALA A 147 -15.20 -5.80 -4.87
C ALA A 147 -14.66 -6.01 -6.28
N PHE A 148 -15.02 -5.14 -7.21
CA PHE A 148 -14.47 -5.18 -8.57
C PHE A 148 -12.96 -4.93 -8.57
N LEU A 149 -12.26 -5.55 -9.53
CA LEU A 149 -10.83 -5.34 -9.70
C LEU A 149 -10.53 -3.85 -9.89
N GLY A 150 -9.57 -3.33 -9.10
CA GLY A 150 -9.19 -1.92 -9.11
C GLY A 150 -10.14 -0.99 -8.36
N GLN A 151 -11.31 -1.46 -7.91
CA GLN A 151 -12.23 -0.66 -7.09
C GLN A 151 -11.63 -0.45 -5.70
N LYS A 152 -11.39 0.80 -5.34
CA LYS A 152 -10.85 1.17 -4.03
C LYS A 152 -11.94 1.21 -2.97
N THR A 153 -11.68 0.50 -1.87
CA THR A 153 -12.44 0.60 -0.62
C THR A 153 -11.55 1.25 0.44
N ASN A 154 -12.10 2.19 1.20
CA ASN A 154 -11.35 2.91 2.23
C ASN A 154 -11.76 2.39 3.61
N HIS A 155 -10.73 2.05 4.41
CA HIS A 155 -10.86 1.53 5.76
C HIS A 155 -9.93 2.30 6.69
N ASP A 156 -10.22 3.59 6.87
CA ASP A 156 -9.39 4.46 7.71
C ASP A 156 -9.47 4.02 9.16
N PHE A 157 -8.36 4.14 9.87
CA PHE A 157 -8.27 3.88 11.29
C PHE A 157 -7.39 4.91 12.00
N GLU A 158 -7.46 4.96 13.31
CA GLU A 158 -6.71 5.91 14.13
C GLU A 158 -5.80 5.19 15.11
N ILE A 159 -4.61 5.75 15.29
CA ILE A 159 -3.67 5.42 16.34
C ILE A 159 -3.64 6.61 17.29
N GLU A 160 -3.94 6.36 18.56
CA GLU A 160 -3.93 7.36 19.62
C GLU A 160 -2.85 7.04 20.64
N ASN A 161 -2.03 8.03 20.97
CA ASN A 161 -1.12 7.94 22.09
C ASN A 161 -1.87 8.39 23.36
N VAL A 162 -2.26 7.45 24.22
CA VAL A 162 -2.91 7.76 25.52
C VAL A 162 -1.93 7.95 26.65
N SER A 163 -0.64 7.77 26.40
CA SER A 163 0.43 8.02 27.37
C SER A 163 0.94 9.46 27.31
N LYS A 164 1.80 9.81 28.24
CA LYS A 164 2.54 11.08 28.23
C LYS A 164 3.86 11.00 27.43
N VAL A 165 4.29 9.79 27.12
CA VAL A 165 5.55 9.51 26.45
C VAL A 165 5.37 9.55 24.95
N THR A 166 6.27 10.21 24.25
CA THR A 166 6.33 10.19 22.80
C THR A 166 6.85 8.83 22.32
N PHE A 167 6.21 8.26 21.31
CA PHE A 167 6.67 7.02 20.67
C PHE A 167 6.55 7.05 19.16
N ASP A 168 7.30 6.17 18.51
CA ASP A 168 7.27 5.96 17.06
C ASP A 168 6.33 4.83 16.70
N TYR A 169 5.69 4.93 15.52
CA TYR A 169 4.94 3.85 14.93
C TYR A 169 5.37 3.62 13.48
N SER A 170 5.20 2.39 13.00
CA SER A 170 5.38 2.05 11.59
C SER A 170 4.39 0.98 11.13
N ILE A 171 3.94 1.09 9.88
CA ILE A 171 2.99 0.18 9.27
C ILE A 171 3.64 -0.43 8.04
N ARG A 172 3.54 -1.74 7.90
CA ARG A 172 4.05 -2.48 6.74
C ARG A 172 3.15 -3.65 6.39
N ILE A 173 3.26 -4.12 5.15
CA ILE A 173 2.61 -5.35 4.69
C ILE A 173 3.53 -6.53 5.02
N ASP A 174 2.95 -7.64 5.46
CA ASP A 174 3.67 -8.89 5.62
C ASP A 174 3.88 -9.58 4.28
N PHE A 175 5.15 -9.69 3.86
CA PHE A 175 5.55 -10.34 2.61
C PHE A 175 5.87 -11.83 2.76
N SER A 176 5.78 -12.40 3.94
CA SER A 176 6.05 -13.83 4.18
C SER A 176 5.01 -14.72 3.48
N ILE A 177 3.83 -14.19 3.19
CA ILE A 177 2.78 -14.87 2.44
C ILE A 177 3.15 -14.85 0.95
N LYS A 178 3.38 -16.03 0.34
CA LYS A 178 3.83 -16.17 -1.06
C LYS A 178 2.98 -15.42 -2.10
N LYS A 179 1.67 -15.21 -1.85
CA LYS A 179 0.76 -14.44 -2.71
C LYS A 179 0.81 -12.92 -2.48
N ALA A 180 1.48 -12.45 -1.43
CA ALA A 180 1.50 -11.06 -1.02
C ALA A 180 2.13 -10.11 -2.04
N LYS A 181 3.17 -10.57 -2.76
CA LYS A 181 3.92 -9.73 -3.71
C LYS A 181 3.08 -9.18 -4.87
N LEU A 182 2.00 -9.87 -5.24
CA LEU A 182 1.06 -9.44 -6.30
C LEU A 182 0.02 -8.42 -5.80
N MET A 183 -0.10 -8.24 -4.48
CA MET A 183 -1.15 -7.43 -3.86
C MET A 183 -0.66 -6.10 -3.31
N THR A 184 0.66 -5.91 -3.17
CA THR A 184 1.24 -4.71 -2.56
C THR A 184 0.92 -3.43 -3.28
N GLU A 185 0.73 -3.48 -4.61
CA GLU A 185 0.38 -2.32 -5.42
C GLU A 185 -1.07 -1.87 -5.23
N PHE A 186 -1.91 -2.73 -4.64
CA PHE A 186 -3.35 -2.49 -4.46
C PHE A 186 -3.75 -2.13 -3.03
N ILE A 187 -2.78 -2.13 -2.10
CA ILE A 187 -2.98 -1.69 -0.72
C ILE A 187 -2.10 -0.48 -0.48
N THR A 188 -2.72 0.66 -0.22
CA THR A 188 -2.01 1.90 0.09
C THR A 188 -2.45 2.42 1.45
N PHE A 189 -1.49 2.89 2.25
CA PHE A 189 -1.76 3.50 3.54
C PHE A 189 -0.86 4.71 3.77
N THR A 190 -1.42 5.74 4.39
CA THR A 190 -0.73 7.01 4.61
C THR A 190 -1.24 7.66 5.91
N PRO A 191 -0.32 8.09 6.80
CA PRO A 191 1.11 7.88 6.80
C PRO A 191 1.52 6.44 7.16
N SER A 192 2.66 5.97 6.65
CA SER A 192 3.18 4.62 6.92
C SER A 192 4.07 4.55 8.16
N LYS A 193 4.56 5.68 8.64
CA LYS A 193 5.37 5.82 9.85
C LYS A 193 5.26 7.24 10.39
N GLY A 194 5.53 7.40 11.65
CA GLY A 194 5.54 8.71 12.30
C GLY A 194 5.84 8.60 13.78
N THR A 195 5.88 9.75 14.45
CA THR A 195 6.08 9.90 15.88
C THR A 195 4.82 10.53 16.46
N LEU A 196 4.33 10.02 17.57
CA LEU A 196 3.16 10.54 18.29
C LEU A 196 3.55 11.06 19.66
N SER A 197 3.32 12.34 19.87
CA SER A 197 3.47 12.97 21.19
C SER A 197 2.36 12.51 22.15
N GLY A 198 2.56 12.71 23.45
CA GLY A 198 1.53 12.35 24.45
C GLY A 198 0.18 13.01 24.17
N GLY A 199 -0.88 12.21 24.09
CA GLY A 199 -2.24 12.65 23.78
C GLY A 199 -2.54 12.89 22.30
N GLU A 200 -1.57 12.72 21.40
CA GLU A 200 -1.75 12.94 19.97
C GLU A 200 -2.43 11.74 19.30
N LYS A 201 -3.20 12.04 18.24
CA LYS A 201 -3.87 11.05 17.38
C LYS A 201 -3.45 11.23 15.94
N VAL A 202 -3.24 10.11 15.26
CA VAL A 202 -3.02 10.10 13.82
C VAL A 202 -4.08 9.25 13.13
N LYS A 203 -4.66 9.78 12.06
CA LYS A 203 -5.56 9.05 11.20
C LYS A 203 -4.78 8.42 10.05
N ILE A 204 -4.81 7.10 9.97
CA ILE A 204 -4.23 6.33 8.87
C ILE A 204 -5.30 6.13 7.80
N LYS A 205 -5.06 6.67 6.63
CA LYS A 205 -5.91 6.45 5.45
C LYS A 205 -5.47 5.14 4.80
N LEU A 206 -6.29 4.10 4.90
CA LEU A 206 -6.06 2.80 4.29
C LEU A 206 -6.99 2.62 3.11
N SER A 207 -6.45 2.46 1.92
CA SER A 207 -7.19 2.16 0.70
C SER A 207 -6.78 0.81 0.14
N ILE A 208 -7.75 -0.04 -0.11
CA ILE A 208 -7.57 -1.43 -0.56
C ILE A 208 -8.34 -1.61 -1.85
N ALA A 209 -7.71 -2.23 -2.86
CA ALA A 209 -8.35 -2.64 -4.09
C ALA A 209 -7.94 -4.08 -4.44
N PRO A 210 -8.86 -4.96 -4.89
CA PRO A 210 -8.48 -6.26 -5.42
C PRO A 210 -7.67 -6.09 -6.71
N GLY A 211 -6.53 -6.77 -6.82
CA GLY A 211 -5.66 -6.73 -8.00
C GLY A 211 -5.82 -7.92 -8.94
N PHE A 212 -6.50 -8.98 -8.50
CA PHE A 212 -6.74 -10.19 -9.29
C PHE A 212 -8.08 -10.84 -8.92
N PRO A 213 -8.64 -11.67 -9.81
CA PRO A 213 -9.87 -12.38 -9.53
C PRO A 213 -9.71 -13.44 -8.44
N GLY A 214 -10.76 -13.59 -7.62
CA GLY A 214 -10.81 -14.58 -6.56
C GLY A 214 -10.48 -14.04 -5.17
N THR A 215 -10.35 -14.97 -4.21
CA THR A 215 -10.15 -14.63 -2.81
C THR A 215 -8.78 -14.01 -2.55
N MET A 216 -8.76 -12.94 -1.78
CA MET A 216 -7.54 -12.28 -1.31
C MET A 216 -7.41 -12.37 0.20
N TYR A 217 -6.19 -12.54 0.65
CA TYR A 217 -5.83 -12.50 2.05
C TYR A 217 -4.49 -11.81 2.20
N GLN A 218 -4.42 -10.79 3.06
CA GLN A 218 -3.23 -10.02 3.32
C GLN A 218 -3.14 -9.65 4.79
N VAL A 219 -1.94 -9.39 5.27
CA VAL A 219 -1.68 -9.02 6.65
C VAL A 219 -0.94 -7.69 6.70
N LEU A 220 -1.46 -6.75 7.49
CA LEU A 220 -0.77 -5.53 7.90
C LEU A 220 -0.14 -5.76 9.27
N ILE A 221 1.09 -5.34 9.40
CA ILE A 221 1.84 -5.32 10.65
C ILE A 221 1.97 -3.86 11.09
N ILE A 222 1.45 -3.56 12.26
CA ILE A 222 1.52 -2.22 12.88
C ILE A 222 2.46 -2.34 14.08
N GLN A 223 3.66 -1.78 13.95
CA GLN A 223 4.62 -1.69 15.03
C GLN A 223 4.40 -0.40 15.79
N ILE A 224 4.21 -0.47 17.10
CA ILE A 224 4.02 0.67 17.99
C ILE A 224 5.08 0.59 19.09
N ALA A 225 5.93 1.59 19.16
CA ALA A 225 7.06 1.62 20.10
C ALA A 225 7.84 0.28 20.07
N HIS A 226 8.09 -0.29 21.24
CA HIS A 226 8.81 -1.55 21.45
C HIS A 226 7.87 -2.75 21.71
N PHE A 227 6.55 -2.54 21.60
CA PHE A 227 5.59 -3.63 21.81
C PHE A 227 5.63 -4.66 20.71
N GLU A 228 5.07 -5.84 20.99
CA GLU A 228 4.81 -6.81 19.95
C GLU A 228 3.94 -6.19 18.84
N PRO A 229 4.26 -6.47 17.56
CA PRO A 229 3.50 -5.89 16.45
C PRO A 229 2.03 -6.30 16.48
N GLU A 230 1.16 -5.34 16.29
CA GLU A 230 -0.25 -5.59 16.05
C GLU A 230 -0.47 -6.13 14.64
N VAL A 231 -1.17 -7.24 14.55
CA VAL A 231 -1.43 -7.95 13.29
C VAL A 231 -2.88 -7.72 12.88
N VAL A 232 -3.09 -7.12 11.71
CA VAL A 232 -4.41 -6.86 11.12
C VAL A 232 -4.57 -7.64 9.84
N SER A 233 -5.53 -8.57 9.82
CA SER A 233 -5.84 -9.38 8.64
C SER A 233 -6.78 -8.62 7.70
N ILE A 234 -6.51 -8.68 6.40
CA ILE A 234 -7.35 -8.15 5.33
C ILE A 234 -7.82 -9.33 4.50
N LYS A 235 -9.12 -9.50 4.32
CA LYS A 235 -9.69 -10.51 3.44
C LYS A 235 -10.73 -9.91 2.52
N GLY A 236 -11.01 -10.59 1.41
CA GLY A 236 -12.04 -10.22 0.45
C GLY A 236 -11.99 -11.06 -0.81
N SER A 237 -12.73 -10.65 -1.81
CA SER A 237 -12.76 -11.31 -3.12
C SER A 237 -12.76 -10.29 -4.24
N GLY A 238 -11.83 -10.46 -5.20
CA GLY A 238 -11.81 -9.69 -6.43
C GLY A 238 -12.81 -10.25 -7.44
N ILE A 239 -13.73 -9.41 -7.90
CA ILE A 239 -14.70 -9.77 -8.95
C ILE A 239 -14.22 -9.19 -10.27
N PHE A 240 -14.22 -10.01 -11.29
CA PHE A 240 -14.07 -9.59 -12.68
C PHE A 240 -15.30 -9.98 -13.47
N PRO A 241 -15.99 -9.05 -14.14
CA PRO A 241 -17.16 -9.37 -14.97
C PRO A 241 -16.75 -10.23 -16.16
N SER A 242 -17.30 -11.41 -16.25
CA SER A 242 -16.99 -12.39 -17.28
C SER A 242 -18.23 -12.81 -18.05
N ILE A 243 -18.10 -12.93 -19.38
CA ILE A 243 -19.16 -13.39 -20.26
C ILE A 243 -18.68 -14.58 -21.08
N ARG A 244 -19.64 -15.43 -21.44
CA ARG A 244 -19.48 -16.44 -22.50
C ARG A 244 -20.18 -15.97 -23.75
N LEU A 245 -19.44 -15.90 -24.87
CA LEU A 245 -19.96 -15.51 -26.18
C LEU A 245 -20.07 -16.76 -27.04
N TYR A 246 -21.31 -17.18 -27.38
CA TYR A 246 -21.57 -18.35 -28.18
C TYR A 246 -21.36 -18.06 -29.66
N ALA A 247 -20.09 -18.04 -30.07
CA ALA A 247 -19.63 -17.90 -31.43
C ALA A 247 -18.33 -18.69 -31.61
N VAL A 248 -17.86 -18.89 -32.83
CA VAL A 248 -16.62 -19.65 -33.08
C VAL A 248 -15.42 -18.81 -32.56
N ARG A 249 -14.75 -19.28 -31.50
CA ARG A 249 -13.57 -18.64 -30.96
C ARG A 249 -12.37 -18.87 -31.87
N LYS A 250 -11.61 -17.82 -32.13
CA LYS A 250 -10.31 -17.92 -32.80
C LYS A 250 -9.27 -18.33 -31.78
N VAL A 251 -8.59 -19.43 -32.05
CA VAL A 251 -7.54 -19.97 -31.20
C VAL A 251 -6.21 -19.68 -31.87
N ASP A 252 -5.34 -18.96 -31.18
CA ASP A 252 -3.98 -18.68 -31.56
C ASP A 252 -2.97 -19.41 -30.67
N SER A 253 -1.70 -19.30 -31.00
CA SER A 253 -0.60 -19.95 -30.26
C SER A 253 -0.48 -19.42 -28.82
N GLU A 254 -0.80 -18.15 -28.59
CA GLU A 254 -0.76 -17.53 -27.26
C GLU A 254 -1.83 -18.14 -26.35
N LEU A 255 -3.07 -18.25 -26.83
CA LEU A 255 -4.17 -18.87 -26.09
C LEU A 255 -3.89 -20.33 -25.74
N ILE A 256 -3.28 -21.09 -26.70
CA ILE A 256 -2.88 -22.48 -26.45
C ILE A 256 -1.85 -22.56 -25.30
N ASN A 257 -0.87 -21.66 -25.27
CA ASN A 257 0.12 -21.60 -24.20
C ASN A 257 -0.52 -21.21 -22.85
N ILE A 258 -1.45 -20.27 -22.87
CA ILE A 258 -2.19 -19.86 -21.68
C ILE A 258 -3.03 -21.02 -21.15
N PHE A 259 -3.71 -21.77 -22.04
CA PHE A 259 -4.45 -22.99 -21.65
C PHE A 259 -3.53 -24.01 -20.99
N LYS A 260 -2.36 -24.28 -21.59
CA LYS A 260 -1.38 -25.21 -21.02
C LYS A 260 -0.97 -24.82 -19.61
N ASN A 261 -0.62 -23.55 -19.40
CA ASN A 261 -0.26 -23.04 -18.07
C ASN A 261 -1.42 -23.14 -17.06
N ALA A 262 -2.64 -22.89 -17.50
CA ALA A 262 -3.84 -23.02 -16.67
C ALA A 262 -4.10 -24.48 -16.31
N TRP A 263 -3.92 -25.40 -17.25
CA TRP A 263 -4.06 -26.84 -17.06
C TRP A 263 -3.00 -27.37 -16.08
N ASP A 264 -1.73 -27.07 -16.31
CA ASP A 264 -0.62 -27.51 -15.43
C ASP A 264 -0.80 -27.01 -13.98
N SER A 265 -1.28 -25.76 -13.83
CA SER A 265 -1.63 -25.21 -12.52
C SER A 265 -2.81 -25.94 -11.87
N PHE A 266 -3.81 -26.30 -12.63
CA PHE A 266 -4.97 -27.06 -12.18
C PHE A 266 -4.60 -28.48 -11.73
N GLU A 267 -3.81 -29.19 -12.53
CA GLU A 267 -3.31 -30.53 -12.18
C GLU A 267 -2.43 -30.52 -10.94
N SER A 268 -1.52 -29.54 -10.82
CA SER A 268 -0.60 -29.44 -9.68
C SER A 268 -1.33 -29.23 -8.34
N GLU A 269 -2.44 -28.52 -8.33
CA GLU A 269 -3.26 -28.31 -7.12
C GLU A 269 -4.09 -29.56 -6.76
N ARG A 270 -4.30 -30.46 -7.72
CA ARG A 270 -5.07 -31.71 -7.54
C ARG A 270 -4.20 -32.97 -7.44
N ALA A 271 -2.88 -32.85 -7.51
CA ALA A 271 -1.95 -33.97 -7.47
C ALA A 271 -2.15 -34.94 -6.27
N ASN A 272 -2.84 -34.50 -5.22
CA ASN A 272 -3.20 -35.32 -4.05
C ASN A 272 -4.61 -35.97 -4.14
N LYS A 273 -5.35 -35.74 -5.23
CA LYS A 273 -6.66 -36.34 -5.45
C LYS A 273 -6.56 -37.26 -6.66
N SER A 274 -6.84 -38.52 -6.49
CA SER A 274 -6.70 -39.63 -7.48
C SER A 274 -7.71 -39.58 -8.65
N LEU A 275 -7.99 -38.37 -9.18
CA LEU A 275 -8.92 -38.21 -10.27
C LEU A 275 -8.20 -38.37 -11.61
N ASN A 276 -8.48 -39.43 -12.37
CA ASN A 276 -7.95 -39.63 -13.72
C ASN A 276 -8.75 -38.79 -14.73
N LEU A 277 -8.18 -37.66 -15.18
CA LEU A 277 -8.80 -36.76 -16.17
C LEU A 277 -8.39 -37.06 -17.61
N ASP A 278 -7.48 -38.00 -17.85
CA ASP A 278 -6.96 -38.32 -19.19
C ASP A 278 -8.05 -38.63 -20.22
N PRO A 279 -9.11 -39.40 -19.91
CA PRO A 279 -10.19 -39.67 -20.87
C PRO A 279 -10.99 -38.41 -21.28
N TRP A 280 -11.00 -37.40 -20.45
CA TRP A 280 -11.80 -36.17 -20.59
C TRP A 280 -11.02 -34.96 -21.07
N LYS A 281 -9.70 -35.10 -21.15
CA LYS A 281 -8.78 -33.99 -21.44
C LYS A 281 -9.10 -33.30 -22.77
N GLU A 282 -9.43 -34.03 -23.80
CA GLU A 282 -9.80 -33.47 -25.12
C GLU A 282 -11.12 -32.72 -25.10
N ILE A 283 -12.14 -33.28 -24.45
CA ILE A 283 -13.45 -32.64 -24.31
C ILE A 283 -13.31 -31.34 -23.49
N ILE A 284 -12.56 -31.40 -22.41
CA ILE A 284 -12.28 -30.21 -21.58
C ILE A 284 -11.54 -29.17 -22.39
N ARG A 285 -10.49 -29.59 -23.13
CA ARG A 285 -9.69 -28.67 -23.97
C ARG A 285 -10.57 -27.99 -25.02
N ASP A 286 -11.39 -28.75 -25.74
CA ASP A 286 -12.22 -28.21 -26.80
C ASP A 286 -13.35 -27.32 -26.28
N ASN A 287 -13.94 -27.65 -25.14
CA ASN A 287 -14.89 -26.78 -24.46
C ASN A 287 -14.26 -25.47 -24.03
N VAL A 288 -13.05 -25.51 -23.48
CA VAL A 288 -12.33 -24.33 -22.96
C VAL A 288 -11.74 -23.47 -24.10
N LEU A 289 -11.07 -24.09 -25.09
CA LEU A 289 -10.42 -23.33 -26.15
C LEU A 289 -11.41 -22.80 -27.18
N TYR A 290 -12.39 -23.61 -27.58
CA TYR A 290 -13.34 -23.26 -28.67
C TYR A 290 -14.71 -22.82 -28.15
N TRP A 291 -14.93 -22.88 -26.84
CA TRP A 291 -16.20 -22.58 -26.17
C TRP A 291 -17.38 -23.45 -26.72
N ARG A 292 -17.10 -24.69 -27.00
CA ARG A 292 -18.11 -25.68 -27.37
C ARG A 292 -18.79 -26.17 -26.10
N ASP A 293 -20.11 -26.21 -26.08
CA ASP A 293 -20.88 -26.70 -24.94
C ASP A 293 -21.09 -28.24 -25.05
N GLU A 294 -19.99 -28.96 -25.27
CA GLU A 294 -19.97 -30.43 -25.33
C GLU A 294 -19.81 -31.09 -23.96
N ALA A 295 -19.46 -30.31 -22.96
CA ALA A 295 -19.40 -30.75 -21.57
C ALA A 295 -20.82 -30.87 -21.04
N SER A 296 -21.47 -32.01 -21.35
CA SER A 296 -22.73 -32.41 -20.71
C SER A 296 -22.53 -32.44 -19.18
N ASP A 297 -23.63 -32.41 -18.42
CA ASP A 297 -23.64 -32.58 -16.95
C ASP A 297 -23.15 -33.98 -16.52
N GLN A 298 -22.03 -34.45 -17.09
CA GLN A 298 -21.44 -35.75 -16.78
C GLN A 298 -20.72 -35.66 -15.45
N ILE A 299 -21.15 -36.47 -14.52
CA ILE A 299 -20.60 -36.62 -13.18
C ILE A 299 -19.48 -37.68 -13.23
N LEU A 300 -18.32 -37.37 -12.71
CA LEU A 300 -17.24 -38.33 -12.54
C LEU A 300 -17.48 -39.13 -11.26
N ASP A 301 -17.56 -40.46 -11.40
CA ASP A 301 -18.13 -41.43 -10.45
C ASP A 301 -17.54 -41.47 -9.02
N GLU A 302 -16.38 -40.83 -8.75
CA GLU A 302 -15.72 -40.94 -7.42
C GLU A 302 -15.82 -39.71 -6.52
N SER A 303 -16.36 -38.57 -7.03
CA SER A 303 -16.29 -37.31 -6.27
C SER A 303 -17.41 -36.30 -6.52
N GLU A 304 -18.50 -36.65 -7.17
CA GLU A 304 -19.60 -35.75 -7.59
C GLU A 304 -19.11 -34.51 -8.41
N ILE A 305 -17.92 -34.59 -9.01
CA ILE A 305 -17.34 -33.48 -9.78
C ILE A 305 -17.87 -33.51 -11.20
N ASN A 306 -18.52 -32.44 -11.61
CA ASN A 306 -19.02 -32.23 -12.96
C ASN A 306 -17.91 -31.71 -13.88
N ILE A 307 -17.79 -32.28 -15.10
CA ILE A 307 -16.83 -31.81 -16.12
C ILE A 307 -17.03 -30.31 -16.43
N LYS A 308 -18.27 -29.85 -16.42
CA LYS A 308 -18.59 -28.43 -16.61
C LYS A 308 -17.98 -27.54 -15.56
N ASP A 309 -17.91 -28.00 -14.31
CA ASP A 309 -17.26 -27.25 -13.23
C ASP A 309 -15.73 -27.16 -13.43
N ILE A 310 -15.12 -28.23 -13.93
CA ILE A 310 -13.70 -28.24 -14.31
C ILE A 310 -13.45 -27.26 -15.44
N CYS A 311 -14.29 -27.28 -16.49
CA CYS A 311 -14.20 -26.33 -17.60
C CYS A 311 -14.29 -24.87 -17.10
N ASN A 312 -15.24 -24.58 -16.22
CA ASN A 312 -15.43 -23.27 -15.63
C ASN A 312 -14.22 -22.85 -14.79
N GLU A 313 -13.63 -23.77 -14.02
CA GLU A 313 -12.43 -23.50 -13.22
C GLU A 313 -11.21 -23.20 -14.11
N ILE A 314 -11.02 -23.93 -15.20
CA ILE A 314 -9.95 -23.70 -16.16
C ILE A 314 -10.17 -22.36 -16.90
N HIS A 315 -11.40 -22.03 -17.29
CA HIS A 315 -11.73 -20.73 -17.87
C HIS A 315 -11.37 -19.59 -16.91
N ALA A 316 -11.73 -19.70 -15.64
CA ALA A 316 -11.38 -18.68 -14.64
C ALA A 316 -9.85 -18.51 -14.48
N ARG A 317 -9.08 -19.60 -14.59
CA ARG A 317 -7.60 -19.54 -14.57
C ARG A 317 -7.04 -18.86 -15.81
N ILE A 318 -7.59 -19.14 -17.00
CA ILE A 318 -7.19 -18.46 -18.25
C ILE A 318 -7.47 -16.97 -18.15
N GLU A 319 -8.65 -16.57 -17.70
CA GLU A 319 -9.00 -15.17 -17.47
C GLU A 319 -8.04 -14.51 -16.47
N GLY A 320 -7.73 -15.20 -15.37
CA GLY A 320 -6.75 -14.73 -14.39
C GLY A 320 -5.35 -14.52 -14.99
N ILE A 321 -4.89 -15.39 -15.89
CA ILE A 321 -3.62 -15.25 -16.60
C ILE A 321 -3.66 -14.07 -17.56
N LEU A 322 -4.73 -13.91 -18.36
CA LEU A 322 -4.90 -12.78 -19.28
C LEU A 322 -4.89 -11.45 -18.55
N ILE A 323 -5.62 -11.35 -17.44
CA ILE A 323 -5.66 -10.15 -16.59
C ILE A 323 -4.26 -9.85 -16.01
N LYS A 324 -3.59 -10.87 -15.49
CA LYS A 324 -2.24 -10.73 -14.92
C LYS A 324 -1.25 -10.24 -15.97
N ASN A 325 -1.22 -10.85 -17.16
CA ASN A 325 -0.34 -10.46 -18.26
C ASN A 325 -0.60 -9.00 -18.69
N TYR A 326 -1.88 -8.62 -18.75
CA TYR A 326 -2.27 -7.24 -19.07
C TYR A 326 -1.76 -6.23 -18.05
N ILE A 327 -1.92 -6.52 -16.75
CA ILE A 327 -1.44 -5.66 -15.67
C ILE A 327 0.09 -5.53 -15.73
N GLN A 328 0.81 -6.65 -15.89
CA GLN A 328 2.27 -6.64 -15.99
C GLN A 328 2.76 -5.82 -17.18
N SER A 329 2.19 -6.03 -18.38
CA SER A 329 2.57 -5.27 -19.57
C SER A 329 2.26 -3.77 -19.45
N SER A 330 1.22 -3.41 -18.72
CA SER A 330 0.88 -2.01 -18.45
C SER A 330 1.87 -1.35 -17.50
N THR A 331 2.35 -2.06 -16.49
CA THR A 331 3.35 -1.58 -15.53
C THR A 331 4.72 -1.41 -16.19
N GLU A 332 5.15 -2.35 -17.07
CA GLU A 332 6.41 -2.25 -17.80
C GLU A 332 6.43 -1.08 -18.79
N ARG A 333 5.31 -0.77 -19.43
CA ARG A 333 5.19 0.41 -20.31
C ARG A 333 5.37 1.73 -19.56
N VAL A 334 4.88 1.80 -18.31
CA VAL A 334 5.05 2.99 -17.45
C VAL A 334 6.52 3.14 -17.04
N THR A 335 7.17 2.07 -16.63
CA THR A 335 8.59 2.09 -16.21
C THR A 335 9.54 2.37 -17.36
N SER A 336 9.30 1.81 -18.56
CA SER A 336 10.13 2.06 -19.76
C SER A 336 9.93 3.47 -20.32
N GLY A 337 8.76 4.07 -20.17
CA GLY A 337 8.48 5.47 -20.51
C GLY A 337 9.25 6.46 -19.65
N VAL A 338 9.40 6.18 -18.36
CA VAL A 338 10.14 7.02 -17.39
C VAL A 338 11.66 6.94 -17.65
N ILE A 339 12.18 5.79 -18.07
CA ILE A 339 13.62 5.63 -18.37
C ILE A 339 14.04 6.36 -19.64
N LYS A 340 13.19 6.46 -20.65
CA LYS A 340 13.50 7.20 -21.90
C LYS A 340 13.56 8.72 -21.71
N THR A 341 12.84 9.28 -20.72
CA THR A 341 12.90 10.73 -20.41
C THR A 341 14.08 11.14 -19.54
N THR A 342 14.79 10.18 -18.91
CA THR A 342 15.96 10.47 -18.05
C THR A 342 17.31 10.35 -18.75
N GLN A 343 17.39 9.88 -20.00
CA GLN A 343 18.65 9.76 -20.74
C GLN A 343 19.09 11.02 -21.50
N GLU A 344 18.27 12.07 -21.58
CA GLU A 344 18.63 13.33 -22.28
C GLU A 344 18.91 14.52 -21.35
N GLY A 345 19.18 14.34 -20.07
CA GLY A 345 19.46 15.47 -19.17
C GLY A 345 20.24 15.08 -17.92
N VAL A 346 21.58 15.29 -18.02
CA VAL A 346 22.55 15.55 -16.92
C VAL A 346 22.27 15.01 -15.52
N MET A 347 23.22 14.19 -15.05
CA MET A 347 23.44 13.72 -13.68
C MET A 347 23.03 14.72 -12.59
N SER A 348 22.02 14.39 -11.80
CA SER A 348 21.99 14.74 -10.39
C SER A 348 21.18 13.69 -9.62
N LYS A 349 21.87 13.09 -8.64
CA LYS A 349 21.27 12.18 -7.65
C LYS A 349 20.21 12.94 -6.86
N LYS A 350 18.93 12.62 -7.10
CA LYS A 350 17.84 12.89 -6.15
C LYS A 350 16.91 11.71 -6.16
N THR A 351 16.84 11.05 -5.02
CA THR A 351 15.80 10.09 -4.65
C THR A 351 14.43 10.76 -4.84
N VAL A 352 13.69 10.33 -5.85
CA VAL A 352 12.34 10.83 -6.10
C VAL A 352 11.37 9.94 -5.36
N SER A 353 10.75 10.49 -4.32
CA SER A 353 9.57 9.93 -3.69
C SER A 353 8.43 9.92 -4.71
N MET A 354 7.68 8.83 -4.77
CA MET A 354 6.58 8.58 -5.72
C MET A 354 5.32 9.43 -5.47
N ASN A 355 5.45 10.67 -5.05
CA ASN A 355 4.32 11.59 -4.90
C ASN A 355 4.60 12.90 -5.65
N SER A 356 3.73 13.18 -6.60
CA SER A 356 3.62 14.40 -7.40
C SER A 356 4.40 14.45 -8.73
N ILE A 357 3.72 14.07 -9.81
CA ILE A 357 3.96 14.65 -11.13
C ILE A 357 2.67 15.35 -11.53
N SER A 358 2.73 16.67 -11.49
CA SER A 358 1.69 17.56 -12.03
C SER A 358 1.72 17.50 -13.56
N ASP A 359 0.54 17.34 -14.15
CA ASP A 359 0.29 17.42 -15.59
C ASP A 359 0.77 18.75 -16.17
N LYS A 360 1.68 18.71 -17.17
CA LYS A 360 1.66 19.64 -18.31
C LYS A 360 2.42 19.04 -19.50
N GLU A 361 1.64 18.87 -20.58
CA GLU A 361 2.02 18.86 -22.01
C GLU A 361 3.03 17.83 -22.53
N THR A 362 2.49 16.68 -22.96
CA THR A 362 2.78 16.12 -24.31
C THR A 362 1.74 15.03 -24.61
N GLY A 363 1.17 15.04 -25.79
CA GLY A 363 -0.02 14.31 -26.21
C GLY A 363 0.06 12.79 -26.38
N SER A 364 0.55 12.07 -25.39
CA SER A 364 0.25 10.67 -25.17
C SER A 364 -0.21 10.53 -23.71
N LYS A 365 -1.53 10.39 -23.51
CA LYS A 365 -2.13 10.17 -22.22
C LYS A 365 -1.66 8.82 -21.65
N ILE A 366 -0.54 8.83 -20.94
CA ILE A 366 -0.19 7.76 -20.02
C ILE A 366 -1.21 7.84 -18.89
N LYS A 367 -2.23 6.99 -18.94
CA LYS A 367 -3.21 6.86 -17.87
C LYS A 367 -2.49 6.30 -16.64
N SER A 368 -2.13 7.17 -15.71
CA SER A 368 -1.63 6.76 -14.39
C SER A 368 -2.70 5.94 -13.69
N PHE A 369 -2.30 4.90 -12.96
CA PHE A 369 -3.10 4.10 -12.07
C PHE A 369 -3.73 4.97 -10.96
N ARG A 370 -4.76 5.76 -11.27
CA ARG A 370 -5.58 6.43 -10.27
C ARG A 370 -6.81 5.55 -10.05
N GLY A 371 -6.81 4.84 -8.90
CA GLY A 371 -7.94 4.02 -8.53
C GLY A 371 -9.25 4.82 -8.51
N GLY A 372 -10.25 4.24 -9.14
CA GLY A 372 -11.58 4.81 -9.34
C GLY A 372 -11.96 4.90 -10.82
N ASP A 373 -11.04 4.75 -11.76
CA ASP A 373 -11.37 4.73 -13.18
C ASP A 373 -11.64 3.28 -13.62
N TYR A 374 -12.90 2.90 -13.67
CA TYR A 374 -13.39 1.58 -14.12
C TYR A 374 -13.03 1.24 -15.58
N ARG A 375 -12.40 2.17 -16.30
CA ARG A 375 -11.93 2.01 -17.69
C ARG A 375 -10.61 1.28 -17.81
N PHE A 376 -10.03 0.83 -16.70
CA PHE A 376 -8.69 0.23 -16.68
C PHE A 376 -8.54 -0.99 -17.59
N PHE A 377 -9.61 -1.79 -17.74
CA PHE A 377 -9.62 -3.01 -18.53
C PHE A 377 -10.23 -2.86 -19.94
N GLU A 378 -10.61 -1.66 -20.38
CA GLU A 378 -11.24 -1.45 -21.69
C GLU A 378 -10.39 -1.93 -22.88
N ASP A 379 -9.07 -1.95 -22.72
CA ASP A 379 -8.15 -2.42 -23.75
C ASP A 379 -7.77 -3.90 -23.61
N LEU A 380 -8.19 -4.57 -22.52
CA LEU A 380 -7.96 -5.98 -22.32
C LEU A 380 -8.84 -6.81 -23.23
N ILE A 381 -8.24 -7.52 -24.20
CA ILE A 381 -8.95 -8.44 -25.09
C ILE A 381 -9.05 -9.81 -24.41
N MET A 382 -10.28 -10.22 -24.10
CA MET A 382 -10.57 -11.51 -23.46
C MET A 382 -10.71 -12.65 -24.47
N GLY A 383 -10.98 -12.32 -25.74
CA GLY A 383 -11.07 -13.28 -26.81
C GLY A 383 -11.53 -12.66 -28.13
N THR A 384 -11.16 -13.30 -29.22
CA THR A 384 -11.63 -12.96 -30.57
C THR A 384 -12.49 -14.09 -31.11
N PHE A 385 -13.62 -13.74 -31.67
CA PHE A 385 -14.63 -14.67 -32.18
C PHE A 385 -14.95 -14.37 -33.64
N SER A 386 -15.52 -15.32 -34.36
CA SER A 386 -15.90 -15.15 -35.74
C SER A 386 -17.33 -15.62 -36.01
N MET A 387 -18.02 -14.89 -36.87
CA MET A 387 -19.36 -15.21 -37.36
C MET A 387 -19.40 -15.02 -38.86
N ASN A 388 -19.91 -16.01 -39.55
CA ASN A 388 -20.09 -15.98 -41.02
C ASN A 388 -21.56 -15.79 -41.35
N LEU A 389 -21.90 -14.72 -42.08
CA LEU A 389 -23.25 -14.40 -42.55
C LEU A 389 -23.55 -15.08 -43.89
N GLY A 390 -22.59 -15.82 -44.48
CA GLY A 390 -22.75 -16.53 -45.75
C GLY A 390 -22.65 -15.65 -46.98
N LEU A 391 -23.11 -16.20 -48.10
CA LEU A 391 -23.23 -15.53 -49.38
C LEU A 391 -24.47 -14.64 -49.41
N ILE A 392 -24.28 -13.36 -49.77
CA ILE A 392 -25.35 -12.37 -49.82
C ILE A 392 -25.46 -11.75 -51.22
N ILE A 393 -26.59 -11.91 -51.85
CA ILE A 393 -26.84 -11.27 -53.17
C ILE A 393 -26.96 -9.74 -52.95
N ALA A 394 -26.38 -8.95 -53.84
CA ALA A 394 -26.42 -7.50 -53.81
C ALA A 394 -27.86 -6.96 -53.67
N GLY A 395 -28.08 -6.11 -52.69
CA GLY A 395 -29.40 -5.56 -52.34
C GLY A 395 -30.19 -6.40 -51.32
N ASN A 396 -29.77 -7.62 -51.01
CA ASN A 396 -30.43 -8.50 -50.03
C ASN A 396 -29.85 -8.37 -48.63
N LYS A 397 -30.55 -8.99 -47.68
CA LYS A 397 -30.16 -9.03 -46.26
C LYS A 397 -29.81 -10.46 -45.87
N SER A 398 -28.80 -10.56 -45.00
CA SER A 398 -28.57 -11.81 -44.26
C SER A 398 -28.55 -11.51 -42.76
N SER A 399 -28.93 -12.49 -41.97
CA SER A 399 -28.93 -12.37 -40.50
C SER A 399 -28.42 -13.64 -39.85
N ALA A 400 -27.72 -13.49 -38.76
CA ALA A 400 -27.34 -14.58 -37.87
C ALA A 400 -27.43 -14.09 -36.42
N SER A 401 -27.57 -15.01 -35.48
CA SER A 401 -27.72 -14.69 -34.07
C SER A 401 -26.63 -15.36 -33.27
N PHE A 402 -26.20 -14.70 -32.21
CA PHE A 402 -25.32 -15.26 -31.19
C PHE A 402 -25.85 -14.95 -29.80
N LYS A 403 -25.52 -15.82 -28.85
CA LYS A 403 -25.90 -15.67 -27.44
C LYS A 403 -24.74 -15.13 -26.65
N ILE A 404 -25.02 -14.19 -25.76
CA ILE A 404 -24.08 -13.74 -24.70
C ILE A 404 -24.69 -14.21 -23.37
N GLU A 405 -23.87 -14.82 -22.55
CA GLU A 405 -24.26 -15.27 -21.22
C GLU A 405 -23.31 -14.72 -20.17
N ASN A 406 -23.86 -14.17 -19.10
CA ASN A 406 -23.11 -13.78 -17.92
C ASN A 406 -22.78 -15.02 -17.10
N VAL A 407 -21.52 -15.39 -17.01
CA VAL A 407 -21.05 -16.54 -16.22
C VAL A 407 -20.38 -16.08 -14.91
N GLY A 408 -20.33 -14.77 -14.67
CA GLY A 408 -19.76 -14.16 -13.46
C GLY A 408 -20.72 -14.15 -12.28
N LYS A 409 -20.19 -13.77 -11.12
CA LYS A 409 -20.93 -13.67 -9.86
C LYS A 409 -21.74 -12.38 -9.71
N CYS A 410 -21.55 -11.40 -10.57
CA CYS A 410 -22.19 -10.09 -10.50
C CYS A 410 -23.03 -9.81 -11.75
N ALA A 411 -24.02 -8.92 -11.62
CA ALA A 411 -24.71 -8.38 -12.78
C ALA A 411 -23.76 -7.50 -13.60
N ILE A 412 -23.87 -7.58 -14.92
CA ILE A 412 -22.99 -6.86 -15.85
C ILE A 412 -23.79 -5.95 -16.78
N ASN A 413 -23.15 -4.89 -17.24
CA ASN A 413 -23.67 -4.06 -18.33
C ASN A 413 -22.82 -4.28 -19.58
N LEU A 414 -23.48 -4.52 -20.71
CA LEU A 414 -22.83 -4.63 -22.00
C LEU A 414 -22.83 -3.27 -22.68
N GLY A 415 -21.66 -2.75 -23.00
CA GLY A 415 -21.50 -1.47 -23.70
C GLY A 415 -21.95 -1.55 -25.15
N ALA A 416 -22.56 -0.51 -25.63
CA ALA A 416 -23.17 -0.43 -26.93
C ALA A 416 -22.36 0.44 -27.93
N GLU A 417 -21.15 0.03 -28.27
CA GLU A 417 -20.49 0.54 -29.48
C GLU A 417 -21.10 -0.03 -30.77
N LEU A 418 -22.09 -0.90 -30.62
CA LEU A 418 -22.83 -1.54 -31.71
C LEU A 418 -23.55 -0.54 -32.66
N LYS A 419 -23.74 0.70 -32.23
CA LYS A 419 -24.37 1.76 -33.06
C LYS A 419 -23.50 2.25 -34.20
N ASN A 420 -22.18 2.15 -34.07
CA ASN A 420 -21.23 2.76 -35.01
C ASN A 420 -21.19 2.05 -36.38
N PHE A 421 -21.75 0.85 -36.48
CA PHE A 421 -21.74 0.03 -37.70
C PHE A 421 -22.96 0.23 -38.59
N LYS A 422 -23.98 0.97 -38.15
CA LYS A 422 -25.23 1.20 -38.90
C LYS A 422 -24.97 1.84 -40.25
N ASN A 423 -24.04 2.76 -40.34
CA ASN A 423 -23.64 3.43 -41.59
C ASN A 423 -22.95 2.50 -42.59
N GLN A 424 -22.47 1.34 -42.13
CA GLN A 424 -21.81 0.33 -42.93
C GLN A 424 -22.77 -0.79 -43.36
N GLY A 425 -24.07 -0.66 -43.05
CA GLY A 425 -25.11 -1.62 -43.42
C GLY A 425 -25.29 -2.74 -42.38
N LEU A 426 -24.52 -2.73 -41.28
CA LEU A 426 -24.62 -3.69 -40.21
C LEU A 426 -25.54 -3.16 -39.09
N SER A 427 -26.51 -3.94 -38.66
CA SER A 427 -27.44 -3.60 -37.59
C SER A 427 -27.57 -4.76 -36.59
N PHE A 428 -27.84 -4.38 -35.33
CA PHE A 428 -27.95 -5.30 -34.21
C PHE A 428 -29.31 -5.15 -33.55
N SER A 429 -29.90 -6.26 -33.09
CA SER A 429 -31.19 -6.26 -32.37
C SER A 429 -31.11 -5.52 -31.02
N VAL A 430 -29.91 -5.48 -30.42
CA VAL A 430 -29.62 -4.75 -29.17
C VAL A 430 -28.76 -3.56 -29.51
N THR A 431 -29.28 -2.34 -29.31
CA THR A 431 -28.57 -1.08 -29.64
C THR A 431 -28.25 -0.21 -28.45
N LYS A 432 -28.69 -0.61 -27.24
CA LYS A 432 -28.45 0.07 -25.96
C LYS A 432 -27.67 -0.82 -25.01
N VAL A 433 -27.11 -0.23 -23.95
CA VAL A 433 -26.53 -0.96 -22.83
C VAL A 433 -27.56 -1.98 -22.31
N HIS A 434 -27.19 -3.23 -22.27
CA HIS A 434 -28.04 -4.31 -21.80
C HIS A 434 -27.49 -4.84 -20.48
N LYS A 435 -28.36 -4.86 -19.44
CA LYS A 435 -28.01 -5.40 -18.14
C LYS A 435 -28.30 -6.89 -18.11
N LEU A 436 -27.30 -7.72 -17.85
CA LEU A 436 -27.45 -9.16 -17.61
C LEU A 436 -27.28 -9.44 -16.12
N GLY A 437 -28.28 -10.10 -15.55
CA GLY A 437 -28.21 -10.59 -14.17
C GLY A 437 -27.21 -11.75 -14.03
N ASN A 438 -27.08 -12.25 -12.84
CA ASN A 438 -26.29 -13.45 -12.50
C ASN A 438 -27.18 -14.69 -12.25
N GLU A 439 -28.50 -14.54 -12.29
CA GLU A 439 -29.44 -15.63 -12.10
C GLU A 439 -29.80 -16.29 -13.45
N LYS A 440 -30.03 -17.61 -13.46
CA LYS A 440 -30.28 -18.41 -14.68
C LYS A 440 -31.36 -17.84 -15.59
N ASN A 441 -32.37 -17.14 -15.05
CA ASN A 441 -33.49 -16.61 -15.83
C ASN A 441 -33.20 -15.25 -16.48
N ASN A 442 -32.09 -14.55 -16.12
CA ASN A 442 -31.78 -13.20 -16.60
C ASN A 442 -30.29 -13.03 -16.91
N ASN A 443 -29.56 -14.11 -17.10
CA ASN A 443 -28.12 -14.07 -17.32
C ASN A 443 -27.71 -14.08 -18.78
N SER A 444 -28.64 -14.17 -19.73
CA SER A 444 -28.29 -14.28 -21.15
C SER A 444 -29.14 -13.39 -22.05
N VAL A 445 -28.56 -13.03 -23.20
CA VAL A 445 -29.22 -12.29 -24.26
C VAL A 445 -28.85 -12.88 -25.63
N ILE A 446 -29.80 -12.97 -26.52
CA ILE A 446 -29.57 -13.34 -27.92
C ILE A 446 -29.51 -12.05 -28.73
N ILE A 447 -28.45 -11.85 -29.45
CA ILE A 447 -28.22 -10.68 -30.30
C ILE A 447 -28.27 -11.16 -31.75
N THR A 448 -29.22 -10.61 -32.52
CA THR A 448 -29.30 -10.85 -33.97
C THR A 448 -28.54 -9.76 -34.69
N VAL A 449 -27.59 -10.16 -35.52
CA VAL A 449 -26.83 -9.33 -36.45
C VAL A 449 -27.49 -9.39 -37.80
N GLN A 450 -27.77 -8.29 -38.43
CA GLN A 450 -28.30 -8.18 -39.75
C GLN A 450 -27.40 -7.32 -40.63
N TYR A 451 -26.94 -7.83 -41.74
CA TYR A 451 -26.19 -7.09 -42.74
C TYR A 451 -27.00 -6.94 -44.02
N GLN A 452 -27.08 -5.69 -44.50
CA GLN A 452 -27.72 -5.33 -45.74
C GLN A 452 -26.69 -4.81 -46.73
N THR A 453 -26.60 -5.48 -47.89
CA THR A 453 -25.75 -5.05 -48.99
C THR A 453 -26.42 -3.96 -49.80
N LYS A 454 -25.63 -3.07 -50.41
CA LYS A 454 -26.11 -2.03 -51.35
C LYS A 454 -26.36 -2.66 -52.70
N LYS A 455 -27.38 -2.22 -53.43
CA LYS A 455 -27.72 -2.74 -54.80
C LYS A 455 -26.56 -2.67 -55.79
N ASN A 456 -25.66 -1.70 -55.62
CA ASN A 456 -24.50 -1.48 -56.50
C ASN A 456 -23.17 -1.88 -55.81
N GLN A 457 -23.21 -2.78 -54.82
CA GLN A 457 -22.01 -3.22 -54.14
C GLN A 457 -21.24 -4.18 -55.06
N LYS A 458 -19.92 -3.95 -55.18
CA LYS A 458 -19.04 -4.86 -55.91
C LYS A 458 -18.96 -6.19 -55.17
N THR A 459 -18.86 -7.29 -55.94
CA THR A 459 -18.60 -8.62 -55.39
C THR A 459 -17.32 -8.66 -54.59
N GLY A 460 -17.33 -9.26 -53.39
CA GLY A 460 -16.15 -9.40 -52.56
C GLY A 460 -16.53 -9.67 -51.10
N LYS A 461 -15.53 -9.94 -50.31
CA LYS A 461 -15.69 -10.17 -48.84
C LYS A 461 -15.84 -8.84 -48.11
N SER A 462 -16.88 -8.77 -47.30
CA SER A 462 -17.05 -7.71 -46.29
C SER A 462 -16.66 -8.26 -44.92
N SER A 463 -15.86 -7.56 -44.15
CA SER A 463 -15.47 -7.94 -42.79
C SER A 463 -15.66 -6.76 -41.83
N PHE A 464 -16.18 -7.05 -40.65
CA PHE A 464 -16.45 -6.07 -39.61
C PHE A 464 -15.90 -6.63 -38.30
N SER A 465 -15.10 -5.84 -37.59
CA SER A 465 -14.57 -6.20 -36.28
C SER A 465 -15.33 -5.39 -35.22
N VAL A 466 -16.18 -6.07 -34.47
CA VAL A 466 -17.13 -5.46 -33.54
C VAL A 466 -16.67 -5.70 -32.11
N PRO A 467 -16.29 -4.67 -31.35
CA PRO A 467 -15.93 -4.79 -29.96
C PRO A 467 -17.20 -4.90 -29.09
N ILE A 468 -17.28 -5.95 -28.28
CA ILE A 468 -18.28 -6.12 -27.23
C ILE A 468 -17.58 -5.79 -25.92
N VAL A 469 -17.91 -4.64 -25.32
CA VAL A 469 -17.29 -4.15 -24.11
C VAL A 469 -18.15 -4.50 -22.90
N VAL A 470 -17.53 -5.08 -21.88
CA VAL A 470 -18.17 -5.35 -20.59
C VAL A 470 -17.76 -4.24 -19.62
N GLU A 471 -18.74 -3.57 -19.03
CA GLU A 471 -18.47 -2.53 -18.04
C GLU A 471 -17.72 -3.13 -16.84
N ASN A 472 -16.64 -2.49 -16.44
CA ASN A 472 -15.69 -2.95 -15.40
C ASN A 472 -14.97 -4.29 -15.74
N GLY A 473 -15.06 -4.75 -16.98
CA GLY A 473 -14.44 -5.96 -17.49
C GLY A 473 -13.62 -5.67 -18.75
N GLY A 474 -13.22 -6.74 -19.43
CA GLY A 474 -12.51 -6.65 -20.71
C GLY A 474 -13.43 -6.52 -21.91
N LYS A 475 -12.84 -6.49 -23.09
CA LYS A 475 -13.56 -6.51 -24.37
C LYS A 475 -13.37 -7.85 -25.09
N TYR A 476 -14.41 -8.21 -25.81
CA TYR A 476 -14.44 -9.37 -26.72
C TYR A 476 -14.59 -8.83 -28.14
N ILE A 477 -13.87 -9.40 -29.09
CA ILE A 477 -13.92 -8.96 -30.48
C ILE A 477 -14.71 -9.98 -31.27
N LEU A 478 -15.77 -9.54 -31.96
CA LEU A 478 -16.54 -10.38 -32.88
C LEU A 478 -16.26 -9.93 -34.32
N ASP A 479 -15.56 -10.77 -35.07
CA ASP A 479 -15.32 -10.57 -36.49
C ASP A 479 -16.46 -11.19 -37.31
N ILE A 480 -17.19 -10.35 -38.02
CA ILE A 480 -18.34 -10.75 -38.84
C ILE A 480 -17.92 -10.71 -40.31
N PHE A 481 -18.14 -11.81 -41.02
CA PHE A 481 -17.82 -11.95 -42.41
C PHE A 481 -19.05 -12.18 -43.26
N ALA A 482 -19.11 -11.58 -44.44
CA ALA A 482 -20.08 -11.79 -45.48
C ALA A 482 -19.40 -11.85 -46.86
N VAL A 483 -19.88 -12.65 -47.78
CA VAL A 483 -19.35 -12.79 -49.13
C VAL A 483 -20.39 -12.43 -50.15
#